data_944be05dea8f275335c57d876476e624
#
_entry.id   944be05dea8f275335c57d876476e624
#
_cell.length_a   1.000
_cell.length_b   1.000
_cell.length_c   1.000
_cell.angle_alpha   90.00
_cell.angle_beta   90.00
_cell.angle_gamma   90.00
#
_symmetry.space_group_name_H-M   'P 1'
#
loop_
_entity.id
_entity.type
_entity.pdbx_description
1 polymer ?
#
loop_
_entity_poly.entity_id
_entity_poly.type
_entity_poly.pdbx_seq_one_letter_code
_entity_poly.pdbx_strand_id
1 'polypeptide(L)'
;MKFSRAALSIALALVSLALVSFTASAADYPTPKQGDWIAKDFKFHGGETMEVRLHYTTIGEPTGQPVLVLHGSGGSAANMLTPAFGGELFGPGQPLDAAKYYIIIPDAVGHGKSSKPSDGMKTAFPKYNYEDMVDAHYRLVSEGLGVKHLRLVIGNSMGGMHTWIWGGKYPQYMDALVPMASQPTEMAARNWMLRRMMLETIRNDPDYNRGNYITQPRMMKYAINAYGIATAGGTLAYQMQAPTGVAADKIVDDRLALPITADANDFIYQWEASHDYNPSPRLDKIEAKLLAINAADDERNPPETGVTDAAMKRVKNGQLFLIPASTETRGHLTTGNAAFYKKQLQELLQTAPQRTM
;
A
#
# COMPACT_ATOMS: atom_id res chain seq x y z
N MET A 1 -60.59 58.37 19.34
CA MET A 1 -60.15 57.08 18.90
C MET A 1 -58.62 57.17 18.64
N LYS A 2 -57.78 56.59 19.53
CA LYS A 2 -56.32 56.71 19.48
C LYS A 2 -55.78 55.36 19.02
N PHE A 3 -55.08 55.36 17.90
CA PHE A 3 -54.30 54.20 17.45
C PHE A 3 -52.95 54.19 18.12
N SER A 4 -52.68 53.13 18.85
CA SER A 4 -51.39 52.86 19.43
C SER A 4 -50.51 52.10 18.41
N ARG A 5 -49.32 52.61 18.12
CA ARG A 5 -48.27 51.94 17.31
C ARG A 5 -47.43 51.09 18.22
N ALA A 6 -47.51 49.79 18.09
CA ALA A 6 -46.54 48.87 18.68
C ALA A 6 -45.30 48.72 17.76
N ALA A 7 -44.15 49.11 18.28
CA ALA A 7 -42.86 48.94 17.60
C ALA A 7 -42.40 47.51 17.74
N LEU A 8 -42.16 46.86 16.60
CA LEU A 8 -41.60 45.52 16.50
C LEU A 8 -40.05 45.62 16.51
N SER A 9 -39.45 45.29 17.64
CA SER A 9 -37.98 45.21 17.74
C SER A 9 -37.50 43.87 17.21
N ILE A 10 -36.83 43.86 16.04
CA ILE A 10 -36.16 42.69 15.49
C ILE A 10 -34.78 42.61 16.16
N ALA A 11 -34.59 41.62 17.04
CA ALA A 11 -33.30 41.27 17.59
C ALA A 11 -32.55 40.39 16.55
N LEU A 12 -31.49 40.95 15.94
CA LEU A 12 -30.58 40.23 15.09
C LEU A 12 -29.65 39.41 15.98
N ALA A 13 -29.89 38.09 16.09
CA ALA A 13 -28.96 37.17 16.71
C ALA A 13 -27.82 36.88 15.73
N LEU A 14 -26.65 37.47 15.95
CA LEU A 14 -25.40 37.11 15.30
C LEU A 14 -24.96 35.73 15.79
N VAL A 15 -25.23 34.69 15.03
CA VAL A 15 -24.63 33.37 15.20
C VAL A 15 -23.19 33.46 14.71
N SER A 16 -22.26 33.63 15.63
CA SER A 16 -20.81 33.49 15.35
C SER A 16 -20.50 32.03 15.03
N LEU A 17 -20.39 31.71 13.73
CA LEU A 17 -19.88 30.45 13.27
C LEU A 17 -18.37 30.42 13.59
N ALA A 18 -18.01 29.81 14.70
CA ALA A 18 -16.60 29.50 15.00
C ALA A 18 -16.15 28.46 13.92
N LEU A 19 -15.46 28.96 12.91
CA LEU A 19 -14.64 28.13 12.01
C LEU A 19 -13.56 27.46 12.88
N VAL A 20 -13.83 26.24 13.33
CA VAL A 20 -12.78 25.36 13.83
C VAL A 20 -11.92 25.02 12.65
N SER A 21 -10.89 25.81 12.42
CA SER A 21 -9.80 25.47 11.51
C SER A 21 -9.15 24.23 12.10
N PHE A 22 -9.46 23.05 11.55
CA PHE A 22 -8.60 21.88 11.71
C PHE A 22 -7.28 22.26 11.06
N THR A 23 -6.35 22.75 11.84
CA THR A 23 -4.95 22.76 11.43
C THR A 23 -4.56 21.31 11.24
N ALA A 24 -4.41 20.88 9.99
CA ALA A 24 -3.70 19.65 9.71
C ALA A 24 -2.35 19.79 10.42
N SER A 25 -2.13 18.98 11.46
CA SER A 25 -0.84 18.94 12.13
C SER A 25 0.17 18.65 11.05
N ALA A 26 1.11 19.57 10.81
CA ALA A 26 2.22 19.32 9.92
C ALA A 26 2.90 18.03 10.39
N ALA A 27 3.25 17.15 9.47
CA ALA A 27 3.96 15.93 9.81
C ALA A 27 5.24 16.32 10.56
N ASP A 28 5.51 15.66 11.68
CA ASP A 28 6.63 15.96 12.57
C ASP A 28 7.97 15.38 12.04
N TYR A 29 8.14 15.39 10.71
CA TYR A 29 9.35 14.94 10.00
C TYR A 29 9.66 15.87 8.81
N PRO A 30 10.91 15.85 8.28
CA PRO A 30 11.32 16.73 7.17
C PRO A 30 10.42 16.60 5.96
N THR A 31 10.22 17.71 5.23
CA THR A 31 9.44 17.74 3.99
C THR A 31 9.95 16.69 2.99
N PRO A 32 9.09 15.79 2.50
CA PRO A 32 9.48 14.79 1.51
C PRO A 32 10.02 15.43 0.23
N LYS A 33 11.12 14.88 -0.29
CA LYS A 33 11.72 15.25 -1.58
C LYS A 33 11.28 14.25 -2.64
N GLN A 34 10.90 14.70 -3.82
CA GLN A 34 10.50 13.83 -4.93
C GLN A 34 11.54 13.85 -6.03
N GLY A 35 11.68 12.75 -6.75
CA GLY A 35 12.56 12.62 -7.89
C GLY A 35 12.08 11.55 -8.88
N ASP A 36 12.65 11.59 -10.08
CA ASP A 36 12.46 10.58 -11.11
C ASP A 36 13.81 9.99 -11.48
N TRP A 37 13.86 8.71 -11.76
CA TRP A 37 14.99 8.02 -12.32
C TRP A 37 14.55 7.15 -13.49
N ILE A 38 15.36 7.09 -14.56
CA ILE A 38 15.06 6.32 -15.76
C ILE A 38 15.91 5.05 -15.76
N ALA A 39 15.25 3.90 -15.62
CA ALA A 39 15.85 2.60 -15.87
C ALA A 39 15.95 2.40 -17.39
N LYS A 40 17.14 2.67 -17.97
CA LYS A 40 17.41 2.43 -19.39
C LYS A 40 17.43 0.92 -19.64
N ASP A 41 16.97 0.52 -20.83
CA ASP A 41 17.00 -0.88 -21.29
C ASP A 41 16.44 -1.86 -20.24
N PHE A 42 15.35 -1.48 -19.55
CA PHE A 42 14.72 -2.34 -18.57
C PHE A 42 14.04 -3.50 -19.29
N LYS A 43 14.52 -4.72 -19.01
CA LYS A 43 14.00 -5.95 -19.61
C LYS A 43 12.99 -6.59 -18.67
N PHE A 44 11.75 -6.66 -19.12
CA PHE A 44 10.67 -7.36 -18.41
C PHE A 44 10.83 -8.88 -18.51
N HIS A 45 10.28 -9.63 -17.57
CA HIS A 45 10.27 -11.09 -17.59
C HIS A 45 9.54 -11.65 -18.82
N GLY A 46 8.59 -10.90 -19.38
CA GLY A 46 7.95 -11.20 -20.66
C GLY A 46 8.88 -11.15 -21.89
N GLY A 47 10.06 -10.55 -21.75
CA GLY A 47 11.08 -10.43 -22.78
C GLY A 47 11.13 -9.05 -23.45
N GLU A 48 10.11 -8.21 -23.29
CA GLU A 48 10.08 -6.85 -23.80
C GLU A 48 11.11 -5.97 -23.10
N THR A 49 11.63 -4.97 -23.82
CA THR A 49 12.59 -4.02 -23.28
C THR A 49 12.12 -2.59 -23.56
N MET A 50 12.18 -1.71 -22.55
CA MET A 50 11.90 -0.28 -22.70
C MET A 50 12.58 0.56 -21.62
N GLU A 51 12.61 1.87 -21.80
CA GLU A 51 12.95 2.79 -20.72
C GLU A 51 11.77 2.88 -19.74
N VAL A 52 12.06 2.71 -18.44
CA VAL A 52 11.05 2.78 -17.37
C VAL A 52 11.38 3.95 -16.45
N ARG A 53 10.52 4.95 -16.38
CA ARG A 53 10.60 6.00 -15.37
C ARG A 53 10.10 5.43 -14.03
N LEU A 54 10.91 5.60 -13.00
CA LEU A 54 10.57 5.30 -11.61
C LEU A 54 10.52 6.61 -10.84
N HIS A 55 9.33 6.99 -10.42
CA HIS A 55 9.14 8.09 -9.49
C HIS A 55 9.40 7.61 -8.07
N TYR A 56 10.00 8.47 -7.24
CA TYR A 56 10.24 8.13 -5.84
C TYR A 56 10.15 9.36 -4.95
N THR A 57 9.89 9.10 -3.68
CA THR A 57 9.90 10.10 -2.61
C THR A 57 10.97 9.70 -1.60
N THR A 58 11.71 10.68 -1.06
CA THR A 58 12.69 10.45 0.00
C THR A 58 12.43 11.37 1.18
N ILE A 59 12.78 10.89 2.39
CA ILE A 59 12.73 11.66 3.64
C ILE A 59 14.02 11.37 4.40
N GLY A 60 14.57 12.38 5.05
CA GLY A 60 15.91 12.33 5.68
C GLY A 60 17.03 12.58 4.67
N GLU A 61 18.26 12.59 5.16
CA GLU A 61 19.44 12.86 4.34
C GLU A 61 20.05 11.55 3.81
N PRO A 62 20.66 11.55 2.60
CA PRO A 62 21.28 10.35 2.01
C PRO A 62 22.40 9.72 2.84
N THR A 63 22.92 10.43 3.82
CA THR A 63 23.92 9.93 4.80
C THR A 63 23.30 9.09 5.91
N GLY A 64 21.97 9.10 6.06
CA GLY A 64 21.23 8.24 6.99
C GLY A 64 21.23 6.77 6.56
N GLN A 65 20.85 5.87 7.48
CA GLN A 65 20.72 4.45 7.16
C GLN A 65 19.57 4.23 6.16
N PRO A 66 19.82 3.62 4.99
CA PRO A 66 18.80 3.52 3.95
C PRO A 66 17.69 2.53 4.31
N VAL A 67 16.44 2.98 4.18
CA VAL A 67 15.23 2.18 4.40
C VAL A 67 14.35 2.26 3.16
N LEU A 68 13.95 1.10 2.63
CA LEU A 68 13.03 1.00 1.51
C LEU A 68 11.61 0.72 2.02
N VAL A 69 10.66 1.59 1.69
CA VAL A 69 9.25 1.50 2.09
C VAL A 69 8.39 1.28 0.85
N LEU A 70 7.62 0.20 0.81
CA LEU A 70 6.88 -0.26 -0.36
C LEU A 70 5.37 -0.20 -0.14
N HIS A 71 4.66 0.48 -1.05
CA HIS A 71 3.21 0.68 -0.99
C HIS A 71 2.39 -0.52 -1.49
N GLY A 72 1.07 -0.52 -1.24
CA GLY A 72 0.12 -1.53 -1.71
C GLY A 72 -0.41 -1.30 -3.13
N SER A 73 -1.11 -2.29 -3.68
CA SER A 73 -1.75 -2.23 -5.01
C SER A 73 -2.68 -1.02 -5.14
N GLY A 74 -2.66 -0.35 -6.29
CA GLY A 74 -3.44 0.85 -6.55
C GLY A 74 -2.98 2.09 -5.79
N GLY A 75 -1.89 1.99 -5.01
CA GLY A 75 -1.32 3.08 -4.23
C GLY A 75 -0.12 3.76 -4.90
N SER A 76 0.57 4.55 -4.08
CA SER A 76 1.81 5.25 -4.44
C SER A 76 2.56 5.59 -3.16
N ALA A 77 3.69 6.27 -3.25
CA ALA A 77 4.43 6.80 -2.11
C ALA A 77 3.53 7.62 -1.15
N ALA A 78 2.52 8.33 -1.67
CA ALA A 78 1.60 9.14 -0.86
C ALA A 78 0.85 8.31 0.21
N ASN A 79 0.56 7.04 -0.07
CA ASN A 79 -0.12 6.16 0.89
C ASN A 79 0.75 5.83 2.12
N MET A 80 2.07 5.94 1.99
CA MET A 80 3.03 5.70 3.07
C MET A 80 3.35 6.98 3.85
N LEU A 81 2.80 8.13 3.43
CA LEU A 81 2.96 9.44 4.08
C LEU A 81 1.74 9.84 4.93
N THR A 82 0.79 8.94 5.11
CA THR A 82 -0.41 9.21 5.94
C THR A 82 -0.04 9.42 7.40
N PRO A 83 -0.84 10.19 8.18
CA PRO A 83 -0.62 10.32 9.62
C PRO A 83 -0.55 8.99 10.36
N ALA A 84 -1.36 7.99 9.92
CA ALA A 84 -1.39 6.67 10.54
C ALA A 84 -0.16 5.79 10.23
N PHE A 85 0.57 6.05 9.13
CA PHE A 85 1.79 5.32 8.79
C PHE A 85 3.04 6.19 8.98
N GLY A 86 3.29 7.14 8.08
CA GLY A 86 4.48 8.00 8.16
C GLY A 86 4.50 8.87 9.40
N GLY A 87 3.35 9.39 9.84
CA GLY A 87 3.20 10.16 11.07
C GLY A 87 3.55 9.37 12.34
N GLU A 88 3.38 8.04 12.32
CA GLU A 88 3.72 7.16 13.44
C GLU A 88 5.16 6.61 13.39
N LEU A 89 5.85 6.75 12.25
CA LEU A 89 7.15 6.09 12.04
C LEU A 89 8.32 7.03 11.78
N PHE A 90 8.12 8.20 11.16
CA PHE A 90 9.21 8.98 10.58
C PHE A 90 9.65 10.19 11.42
N GLY A 91 8.87 10.56 12.43
CA GLY A 91 9.16 11.71 13.32
C GLY A 91 10.28 11.44 14.33
N PRO A 92 10.69 12.47 15.07
CA PRO A 92 11.74 12.38 16.07
C PRO A 92 11.48 11.30 17.12
N GLY A 93 12.46 10.43 17.33
CA GLY A 93 12.39 9.33 18.31
C GLY A 93 11.49 8.15 17.91
N GLN A 94 10.85 8.21 16.75
CA GLN A 94 10.06 7.12 16.21
C GLN A 94 10.96 6.03 15.56
N PRO A 95 10.43 4.82 15.28
CA PRO A 95 11.25 3.70 14.80
C PRO A 95 12.07 3.97 13.54
N LEU A 96 11.58 4.81 12.63
CA LEU A 96 12.24 5.21 11.38
C LEU A 96 12.50 6.72 11.35
N ASP A 97 12.94 7.27 12.48
CA ASP A 97 13.28 8.69 12.65
C ASP A 97 14.14 9.22 11.49
N ALA A 98 13.60 10.16 10.72
CA ALA A 98 14.22 10.72 9.54
C ALA A 98 15.53 11.49 9.80
N ALA A 99 15.86 11.79 11.07
CA ALA A 99 17.18 12.28 11.43
C ALA A 99 18.27 11.20 11.39
N LYS A 100 17.89 9.92 11.41
CA LYS A 100 18.80 8.76 11.45
C LYS A 100 18.72 7.92 10.16
N TYR A 101 17.56 7.93 9.52
CA TYR A 101 17.27 7.08 8.37
C TYR A 101 17.09 7.89 7.08
N TYR A 102 17.57 7.34 5.98
CA TYR A 102 17.26 7.78 4.64
C TYR A 102 16.11 6.91 4.10
N ILE A 103 14.90 7.43 4.18
CA ILE A 103 13.67 6.71 3.84
C ILE A 103 13.40 6.89 2.35
N ILE A 104 13.32 5.80 1.61
CA ILE A 104 13.11 5.75 0.16
C ILE A 104 11.77 5.08 -0.10
N ILE A 105 10.87 5.76 -0.79
CA ILE A 105 9.52 5.30 -1.09
C ILE A 105 9.29 5.42 -2.61
N PRO A 106 9.58 4.38 -3.40
CA PRO A 106 9.31 4.40 -4.83
C PRO A 106 7.83 4.18 -5.13
N ASP A 107 7.34 4.79 -6.21
CA ASP A 107 6.15 4.34 -6.90
C ASP A 107 6.53 3.13 -7.75
N ALA A 108 5.84 2.01 -7.58
CA ALA A 108 6.11 0.80 -8.37
C ALA A 108 5.77 1.02 -9.85
N VAL A 109 6.35 0.23 -10.75
CA VAL A 109 5.94 0.20 -12.17
C VAL A 109 4.42 0.02 -12.26
N GLY A 110 3.78 0.79 -13.10
CA GLY A 110 2.33 0.78 -13.23
C GLY A 110 1.57 1.60 -12.19
N HIS A 111 2.26 2.29 -11.25
CA HIS A 111 1.65 3.01 -10.13
C HIS A 111 2.12 4.46 -10.06
N GLY A 112 1.32 5.28 -9.38
CA GLY A 112 1.65 6.67 -9.07
C GLY A 112 2.12 7.47 -10.29
N LYS A 113 3.33 8.02 -10.21
CA LYS A 113 3.98 8.77 -11.30
C LYS A 113 5.03 7.95 -12.06
N SER A 114 5.25 6.66 -11.71
CA SER A 114 6.09 5.76 -12.49
C SER A 114 5.44 5.40 -13.83
N SER A 115 6.22 4.89 -14.80
CA SER A 115 5.71 4.45 -16.10
C SER A 115 4.55 3.48 -15.95
N LYS A 116 3.46 3.68 -16.69
CA LYS A 116 2.23 2.91 -16.62
C LYS A 116 1.44 2.93 -17.93
N PRO A 117 0.49 2.00 -18.15
CA PRO A 117 -0.31 1.90 -19.37
C PRO A 117 -0.99 3.21 -19.79
N SER A 118 -1.54 3.98 -18.85
CA SER A 118 -2.24 5.23 -19.14
C SER A 118 -1.33 6.38 -19.61
N ASP A 119 0.00 6.22 -19.53
CA ASP A 119 0.96 7.20 -20.08
C ASP A 119 0.98 7.22 -21.63
N GLY A 120 0.09 6.48 -22.30
CA GLY A 120 -0.11 6.50 -23.75
C GLY A 120 -0.06 5.15 -24.43
N MET A 121 0.61 4.15 -23.86
CA MET A 121 0.73 2.81 -24.48
C MET A 121 -0.52 1.95 -24.28
N LYS A 122 -1.37 2.26 -23.31
CA LYS A 122 -2.57 1.48 -22.99
C LYS A 122 -2.25 -0.02 -22.87
N THR A 123 -2.97 -0.89 -23.59
CA THR A 123 -2.76 -2.34 -23.59
C THR A 123 -1.51 -2.80 -24.35
N ALA A 124 -0.80 -1.91 -25.02
CA ALA A 124 0.51 -2.19 -25.61
C ALA A 124 1.67 -2.02 -24.62
N PHE A 125 1.41 -1.52 -23.41
CA PHE A 125 2.42 -1.49 -22.35
C PHE A 125 2.87 -2.93 -22.03
N PRO A 126 4.19 -3.18 -21.81
CA PRO A 126 4.69 -4.51 -21.46
C PRO A 126 3.95 -5.09 -20.26
N LYS A 127 3.62 -6.37 -20.31
CA LYS A 127 3.09 -7.08 -19.16
C LYS A 127 4.20 -7.21 -18.13
N TYR A 128 3.94 -6.72 -16.93
CA TYR A 128 4.87 -6.80 -15.82
C TYR A 128 4.29 -7.63 -14.68
N ASN A 129 5.15 -8.19 -13.88
CA ASN A 129 4.81 -8.93 -12.68
C ASN A 129 5.51 -8.33 -11.44
N TYR A 130 5.36 -8.98 -10.30
CA TYR A 130 5.98 -8.50 -9.05
C TYR A 130 7.51 -8.66 -9.03
N GLU A 131 8.06 -9.62 -9.77
CA GLU A 131 9.52 -9.74 -9.93
C GLU A 131 10.08 -8.56 -10.71
N ASP A 132 9.40 -8.13 -11.79
CA ASP A 132 9.77 -6.94 -12.56
C ASP A 132 9.75 -5.67 -11.69
N MET A 133 8.72 -5.51 -10.86
CA MET A 133 8.64 -4.36 -9.96
C MET A 133 9.79 -4.35 -8.95
N VAL A 134 10.15 -5.51 -8.40
CA VAL A 134 11.28 -5.64 -7.46
C VAL A 134 12.59 -5.37 -8.16
N ASP A 135 12.80 -5.85 -9.39
CA ASP A 135 14.01 -5.57 -10.17
C ASP A 135 14.12 -4.08 -10.51
N ALA A 136 13.03 -3.43 -10.85
CA ALA A 136 12.99 -1.99 -11.08
C ALA A 136 13.35 -1.21 -9.80
N HIS A 137 12.80 -1.59 -8.65
CA HIS A 137 13.17 -0.99 -7.36
C HIS A 137 14.64 -1.23 -7.01
N TYR A 138 15.16 -2.44 -7.25
CA TYR A 138 16.56 -2.75 -7.01
C TYR A 138 17.48 -1.85 -7.84
N ARG A 139 17.19 -1.68 -9.13
CA ARG A 139 17.94 -0.78 -10.01
C ARG A 139 17.84 0.69 -9.57
N LEU A 140 16.65 1.16 -9.20
CA LEU A 140 16.49 2.52 -8.65
C LEU A 140 17.38 2.72 -7.43
N VAL A 141 17.34 1.80 -6.47
CA VAL A 141 18.06 1.90 -5.20
C VAL A 141 19.57 1.79 -5.42
N SER A 142 20.02 0.83 -6.22
CA SER A 142 21.46 0.54 -6.42
C SER A 142 22.14 1.45 -7.44
N GLU A 143 21.49 1.67 -8.60
CA GLU A 143 22.05 2.45 -9.71
C GLU A 143 21.64 3.94 -9.61
N GLY A 144 20.35 4.20 -9.36
CA GLY A 144 19.80 5.56 -9.33
C GLY A 144 20.20 6.35 -8.08
N LEU A 145 20.14 5.72 -6.91
CA LEU A 145 20.43 6.36 -5.62
C LEU A 145 21.80 5.96 -5.04
N GLY A 146 22.52 5.03 -5.66
CA GLY A 146 23.85 4.60 -5.23
C GLY A 146 23.90 3.87 -3.89
N VAL A 147 22.75 3.42 -3.38
CA VAL A 147 22.66 2.68 -2.12
C VAL A 147 23.19 1.27 -2.32
N LYS A 148 24.13 0.85 -1.49
CA LYS A 148 24.80 -0.45 -1.59
C LYS A 148 24.19 -1.51 -0.68
N HIS A 149 23.53 -1.07 0.39
CA HIS A 149 22.92 -1.96 1.38
C HIS A 149 21.76 -1.23 2.07
N LEU A 150 20.69 -1.96 2.39
CA LEU A 150 19.51 -1.43 3.07
C LEU A 150 19.51 -1.88 4.55
N ARG A 151 19.23 -0.96 5.44
CA ARG A 151 18.94 -1.29 6.84
C ARG A 151 17.65 -2.09 6.96
N LEU A 152 16.65 -1.73 6.16
CA LEU A 152 15.30 -2.32 6.21
C LEU A 152 14.64 -2.27 4.84
N VAL A 153 13.91 -3.32 4.50
CA VAL A 153 12.81 -3.26 3.53
C VAL A 153 11.50 -3.54 4.26
N ILE A 154 10.56 -2.60 4.21
CA ILE A 154 9.24 -2.70 4.81
C ILE A 154 8.17 -2.45 3.76
N GLY A 155 7.13 -3.27 3.69
CA GLY A 155 6.10 -3.09 2.69
C GLY A 155 4.74 -3.60 3.12
N ASN A 156 3.69 -2.97 2.58
CA ASN A 156 2.30 -3.29 2.91
C ASN A 156 1.57 -3.91 1.73
N SER A 157 0.85 -5.01 1.92
CA SER A 157 0.06 -5.70 0.88
C SER A 157 0.95 -6.10 -0.31
N MET A 158 0.78 -5.53 -1.51
CA MET A 158 1.70 -5.70 -2.63
C MET A 158 3.16 -5.43 -2.21
N GLY A 159 3.41 -4.33 -1.49
CA GLY A 159 4.75 -4.04 -0.95
C GLY A 159 5.25 -5.10 0.02
N GLY A 160 4.36 -5.73 0.80
CA GLY A 160 4.69 -6.89 1.62
C GLY A 160 5.08 -8.11 0.79
N MET A 161 4.36 -8.36 -0.32
CA MET A 161 4.72 -9.42 -1.28
C MET A 161 6.08 -9.13 -1.95
N HIS A 162 6.34 -7.88 -2.32
CA HIS A 162 7.66 -7.47 -2.80
C HIS A 162 8.75 -7.67 -1.74
N THR A 163 8.47 -7.39 -0.47
CA THR A 163 9.43 -7.58 0.64
C THR A 163 9.85 -9.05 0.76
N TRP A 164 8.94 -10.01 0.57
CA TRP A 164 9.26 -11.43 0.50
C TRP A 164 10.18 -11.76 -0.69
N ILE A 165 9.90 -11.18 -1.87
CA ILE A 165 10.74 -11.36 -3.06
C ILE A 165 12.13 -10.78 -2.82
N TRP A 166 12.24 -9.58 -2.26
CA TRP A 166 13.51 -8.94 -1.91
C TRP A 166 14.39 -9.85 -1.06
N GLY A 167 13.83 -10.41 0.01
CA GLY A 167 14.57 -11.28 0.92
C GLY A 167 15.10 -12.54 0.25
N GLY A 168 14.32 -13.17 -0.62
CA GLY A 168 14.72 -14.38 -1.32
C GLY A 168 15.61 -14.16 -2.54
N LYS A 169 15.51 -12.99 -3.18
CA LYS A 169 16.25 -12.65 -4.42
C LYS A 169 17.56 -11.95 -4.15
N TYR A 170 17.60 -11.08 -3.16
CA TYR A 170 18.77 -10.28 -2.78
C TYR A 170 19.15 -10.47 -1.30
N PRO A 171 19.40 -11.73 -0.83
CA PRO A 171 19.45 -12.08 0.60
C PRO A 171 20.50 -11.30 1.40
N GLN A 172 21.55 -10.81 0.75
CA GLN A 172 22.63 -10.07 1.41
C GLN A 172 22.46 -8.55 1.32
N TYR A 173 21.43 -8.06 0.65
CA TYR A 173 21.27 -6.63 0.37
C TYR A 173 20.57 -5.85 1.50
N MET A 174 20.06 -6.53 2.54
CA MET A 174 19.40 -5.89 3.66
C MET A 174 19.63 -6.61 4.99
N ASP A 175 19.54 -5.83 6.09
CA ASP A 175 19.63 -6.35 7.45
C ASP A 175 18.32 -6.91 7.97
N ALA A 176 17.21 -6.21 7.66
CA ALA A 176 15.88 -6.54 8.16
C ALA A 176 14.81 -6.48 7.08
N LEU A 177 13.74 -7.28 7.28
CA LEU A 177 12.56 -7.35 6.42
C LEU A 177 11.29 -7.28 7.26
N VAL A 178 10.33 -6.46 6.80
CA VAL A 178 8.99 -6.38 7.42
C VAL A 178 7.91 -6.48 6.32
N PRO A 179 7.59 -7.70 5.88
CA PRO A 179 6.43 -7.93 5.01
C PRO A 179 5.15 -7.84 5.82
N MET A 180 4.21 -6.97 5.40
CA MET A 180 2.94 -6.75 6.09
C MET A 180 1.75 -7.08 5.20
N ALA A 181 0.67 -7.58 5.80
CA ALA A 181 -0.58 -7.93 5.13
C ALA A 181 -0.35 -8.77 3.86
N SER A 182 0.50 -9.80 3.96
CA SER A 182 0.91 -10.63 2.82
C SER A 182 1.28 -12.03 3.25
N GLN A 183 1.06 -13.01 2.37
CA GLN A 183 1.47 -14.40 2.57
C GLN A 183 2.70 -14.73 1.70
N PRO A 184 3.67 -15.49 2.22
CA PRO A 184 4.87 -15.87 1.49
C PRO A 184 4.67 -17.14 0.64
N THR A 185 3.55 -17.21 -0.07
CA THR A 185 3.14 -18.38 -0.86
C THR A 185 2.57 -17.94 -2.19
N GLU A 186 2.27 -18.90 -3.04
CA GLU A 186 1.62 -18.66 -4.32
C GLU A 186 0.33 -17.88 -4.17
N MET A 187 0.09 -16.94 -5.09
CA MET A 187 -1.17 -16.22 -5.19
C MET A 187 -2.28 -17.18 -5.63
N ALA A 188 -3.12 -17.57 -4.69
CA ALA A 188 -4.10 -18.64 -4.90
C ALA A 188 -5.40 -18.40 -4.12
N ALA A 189 -6.22 -19.43 -4.08
CA ALA A 189 -7.44 -19.55 -3.28
C ALA A 189 -8.39 -18.36 -3.44
N ARG A 190 -9.16 -18.05 -2.38
CA ARG A 190 -10.20 -16.99 -2.40
C ARG A 190 -9.65 -15.62 -2.81
N ASN A 191 -8.42 -15.28 -2.38
CA ASN A 191 -7.81 -14.00 -2.75
C ASN A 191 -7.64 -13.87 -4.27
N TRP A 192 -7.08 -14.91 -4.94
CA TRP A 192 -6.95 -14.87 -6.40
C TRP A 192 -8.29 -15.00 -7.12
N MET A 193 -9.18 -15.87 -6.64
CA MET A 193 -10.52 -16.02 -7.24
C MET A 193 -11.28 -14.71 -7.29
N LEU A 194 -11.28 -13.94 -6.20
CA LEU A 194 -11.94 -12.63 -6.13
C LEU A 194 -11.22 -11.57 -6.97
N ARG A 195 -9.88 -11.57 -7.00
CA ARG A 195 -9.10 -10.70 -7.93
C ARG A 195 -9.46 -11.00 -9.38
N ARG A 196 -9.50 -12.27 -9.75
CA ARG A 196 -9.85 -12.69 -11.13
C ARG A 196 -11.26 -12.25 -11.48
N MET A 197 -12.24 -12.43 -10.60
CA MET A 197 -13.61 -11.96 -10.82
C MET A 197 -13.68 -10.44 -11.03
N MET A 198 -12.98 -9.68 -10.21
CA MET A 198 -12.90 -8.22 -10.34
C MET A 198 -12.32 -7.82 -11.71
N LEU A 199 -11.22 -8.44 -12.13
CA LEU A 199 -10.57 -8.17 -13.42
C LEU A 199 -11.48 -8.52 -14.59
N GLU A 200 -12.13 -9.70 -14.56
CA GLU A 200 -13.05 -10.13 -15.63
C GLU A 200 -14.30 -9.25 -15.69
N THR A 201 -14.79 -8.74 -14.55
CA THR A 201 -15.90 -7.79 -14.56
C THR A 201 -15.56 -6.52 -15.33
N ILE A 202 -14.33 -6.01 -15.18
CA ILE A 202 -13.88 -4.82 -15.93
C ILE A 202 -13.64 -5.15 -17.41
N ARG A 203 -12.98 -6.29 -17.70
CA ARG A 203 -12.66 -6.69 -19.09
C ARG A 203 -13.90 -6.96 -19.93
N ASN A 204 -14.95 -7.49 -19.31
CA ASN A 204 -16.21 -7.81 -19.99
C ASN A 204 -17.20 -6.63 -19.96
N ASP A 205 -16.87 -5.48 -19.40
CA ASP A 205 -17.65 -4.26 -19.54
C ASP A 205 -17.60 -3.81 -21.01
N PRO A 206 -18.76 -3.62 -21.68
CA PRO A 206 -18.80 -3.12 -23.06
C PRO A 206 -18.05 -1.80 -23.24
N ASP A 207 -18.04 -0.94 -22.21
CA ASP A 207 -17.37 0.37 -22.25
C ASP A 207 -15.83 0.23 -22.19
N TYR A 208 -15.27 -0.92 -21.74
CA TYR A 208 -13.82 -1.15 -21.70
C TYR A 208 -13.19 -1.21 -23.09
N ASN A 209 -13.93 -1.66 -24.09
CA ASN A 209 -13.51 -1.68 -25.49
C ASN A 209 -12.07 -2.20 -25.70
N ARG A 210 -11.70 -3.32 -25.07
CA ARG A 210 -10.36 -3.92 -25.12
C ARG A 210 -9.23 -2.96 -24.73
N GLY A 211 -9.52 -2.05 -23.78
CA GLY A 211 -8.56 -1.04 -23.32
C GLY A 211 -8.53 0.27 -24.11
N ASN A 212 -9.41 0.43 -25.11
CA ASN A 212 -9.53 1.64 -25.93
C ASN A 212 -10.79 2.46 -25.58
N TYR A 213 -11.13 2.52 -24.30
CA TYR A 213 -12.25 3.33 -23.80
C TYR A 213 -11.99 4.83 -23.95
N ILE A 214 -13.07 5.60 -24.02
CA ILE A 214 -13.06 7.07 -23.98
C ILE A 214 -13.35 7.54 -22.56
N THR A 215 -14.31 6.88 -21.91
CA THR A 215 -14.66 7.08 -20.49
C THR A 215 -14.38 5.81 -19.72
N GLN A 216 -14.09 5.91 -18.43
CA GLN A 216 -13.80 4.75 -17.61
C GLN A 216 -14.98 3.76 -17.61
N PRO A 217 -14.69 2.42 -17.69
CA PRO A 217 -15.74 1.39 -17.69
C PRO A 217 -16.64 1.49 -16.46
N ARG A 218 -17.95 1.45 -16.65
CA ARG A 218 -18.94 1.65 -15.57
C ARG A 218 -18.89 0.55 -14.51
N MET A 219 -18.67 -0.69 -14.94
CA MET A 219 -18.62 -1.83 -14.03
C MET A 219 -17.39 -1.82 -13.11
N MET A 220 -16.35 -1.08 -13.45
CA MET A 220 -15.14 -0.94 -12.63
C MET A 220 -15.46 -0.48 -11.20
N LYS A 221 -16.37 0.49 -11.06
CA LYS A 221 -16.82 0.99 -9.75
C LYS A 221 -17.40 -0.13 -8.88
N TYR A 222 -18.28 -0.92 -9.46
CA TYR A 222 -18.94 -2.02 -8.75
C TYR A 222 -17.94 -3.13 -8.40
N ALA A 223 -17.06 -3.50 -9.34
CA ALA A 223 -16.04 -4.52 -9.14
C ALA A 223 -15.08 -4.17 -7.99
N ILE A 224 -14.58 -2.93 -7.97
CA ILE A 224 -13.68 -2.45 -6.91
C ILE A 224 -14.37 -2.44 -5.55
N ASN A 225 -15.61 -1.93 -5.48
CA ASN A 225 -16.33 -1.83 -4.21
C ASN A 225 -16.73 -3.22 -3.69
N ALA A 226 -17.21 -4.12 -4.55
CA ALA A 226 -17.52 -5.49 -4.17
C ALA A 226 -16.28 -6.22 -3.63
N TYR A 227 -15.15 -6.13 -4.32
CA TYR A 227 -13.89 -6.69 -3.86
C TYR A 227 -13.43 -6.07 -2.52
N GLY A 228 -13.54 -4.75 -2.40
CA GLY A 228 -13.15 -4.03 -1.18
C GLY A 228 -13.99 -4.46 0.03
N ILE A 229 -15.31 -4.55 -0.13
CA ILE A 229 -16.21 -5.01 0.95
C ILE A 229 -15.92 -6.46 1.32
N ALA A 230 -15.72 -7.34 0.34
CA ALA A 230 -15.50 -8.76 0.57
C ALA A 230 -14.12 -9.10 1.17
N THR A 231 -13.14 -8.19 1.08
CA THR A 231 -11.74 -8.54 1.38
C THR A 231 -10.97 -7.51 2.21
N ALA A 232 -11.60 -6.41 2.61
CA ALA A 232 -10.93 -5.38 3.38
C ALA A 232 -11.93 -4.59 4.22
N GLY A 233 -11.61 -4.40 5.48
CA GLY A 233 -12.42 -3.59 6.38
C GLY A 233 -12.66 -4.22 7.75
N GLY A 234 -12.53 -5.54 7.84
CA GLY A 234 -12.72 -6.31 9.08
C GLY A 234 -14.20 -6.50 9.46
N THR A 235 -14.58 -7.75 9.72
CA THR A 235 -15.98 -8.10 10.03
C THR A 235 -16.52 -7.36 11.27
N LEU A 236 -15.73 -7.26 12.35
CA LEU A 236 -16.14 -6.56 13.57
C LEU A 236 -16.33 -5.06 13.32
N ALA A 237 -15.43 -4.45 12.57
CA ALA A 237 -15.51 -3.04 12.24
C ALA A 237 -16.73 -2.72 11.37
N TYR A 238 -17.04 -3.57 10.38
CA TYR A 238 -18.26 -3.40 9.59
C TYR A 238 -19.53 -3.58 10.44
N GLN A 239 -19.56 -4.56 11.35
CA GLN A 239 -20.70 -4.75 12.24
C GLN A 239 -20.94 -3.52 13.12
N MET A 240 -19.87 -2.86 13.57
CA MET A 240 -19.98 -1.61 14.35
C MET A 240 -20.42 -0.42 13.50
N GLN A 241 -19.93 -0.31 12.26
CA GLN A 241 -20.25 0.81 11.37
C GLN A 241 -21.64 0.69 10.76
N ALA A 242 -22.12 -0.51 10.52
CA ALA A 242 -23.36 -0.81 9.82
C ALA A 242 -24.18 -1.87 10.57
N PRO A 243 -24.65 -1.58 11.81
CA PRO A 243 -25.42 -2.52 12.62
C PRO A 243 -26.85 -2.72 12.11
N THR A 244 -27.31 -1.94 11.14
CA THR A 244 -28.64 -2.00 10.51
C THR A 244 -28.54 -2.00 9.00
N GLY A 245 -29.58 -2.50 8.29
CA GLY A 245 -29.66 -2.47 6.83
C GLY A 245 -29.50 -1.06 6.29
N VAL A 246 -30.17 -0.08 6.89
CA VAL A 246 -30.08 1.35 6.47
C VAL A 246 -28.66 1.89 6.58
N ALA A 247 -27.92 1.53 7.63
CA ALA A 247 -26.52 1.93 7.78
C ALA A 247 -25.62 1.23 6.75
N ALA A 248 -25.89 -0.03 6.44
CA ALA A 248 -25.19 -0.77 5.40
C ALA A 248 -25.43 -0.19 4.01
N ASP A 249 -26.69 0.11 3.66
CA ASP A 249 -27.07 0.76 2.41
C ASP A 249 -26.31 2.08 2.25
N LYS A 250 -26.29 2.91 3.31
CA LYS A 250 -25.58 4.19 3.29
C LYS A 250 -24.08 4.03 2.98
N ILE A 251 -23.41 3.03 3.55
CA ILE A 251 -21.98 2.78 3.25
C ILE A 251 -21.78 2.44 1.78
N VAL A 252 -22.66 1.62 1.21
CA VAL A 252 -22.60 1.24 -0.21
C VAL A 252 -22.87 2.44 -1.10
N ASP A 253 -23.93 3.21 -0.81
CA ASP A 253 -24.30 4.39 -1.57
C ASP A 253 -23.19 5.45 -1.56
N ASP A 254 -22.63 5.74 -0.39
CA ASP A 254 -21.50 6.69 -0.23
C ASP A 254 -20.30 6.26 -1.10
N ARG A 255 -19.94 4.98 -1.10
CA ARG A 255 -18.84 4.46 -1.93
C ARG A 255 -19.16 4.55 -3.42
N LEU A 256 -20.38 4.23 -3.82
CA LEU A 256 -20.79 4.30 -5.21
C LEU A 256 -20.97 5.74 -5.72
N ALA A 257 -21.20 6.71 -4.83
CA ALA A 257 -21.24 8.13 -5.17
C ALA A 257 -19.86 8.71 -5.49
N LEU A 258 -18.79 8.13 -4.96
CA LEU A 258 -17.42 8.61 -5.23
C LEU A 258 -17.04 8.42 -6.70
N PRO A 259 -16.34 9.41 -7.31
CA PRO A 259 -15.83 9.25 -8.67
C PRO A 259 -14.72 8.18 -8.73
N ILE A 260 -14.64 7.46 -9.85
CA ILE A 260 -13.49 6.62 -10.14
C ILE A 260 -12.34 7.53 -10.58
N THR A 261 -11.23 7.47 -9.86
CA THR A 261 -9.99 8.21 -10.17
C THR A 261 -8.93 7.32 -10.83
N ALA A 262 -9.08 5.99 -10.71
CA ALA A 262 -8.16 5.03 -11.31
C ALA A 262 -8.45 4.85 -12.81
N ASP A 263 -7.40 4.69 -13.60
CA ASP A 263 -7.47 4.27 -14.99
C ASP A 263 -7.68 2.75 -15.08
N ALA A 264 -8.57 2.28 -15.94
CA ALA A 264 -8.93 0.85 -16.01
C ALA A 264 -7.78 -0.02 -16.51
N ASN A 265 -6.96 0.46 -17.46
CA ASN A 265 -5.79 -0.28 -17.92
C ASN A 265 -4.75 -0.38 -16.81
N ASP A 266 -4.42 0.73 -16.15
CA ASP A 266 -3.50 0.74 -15.02
C ASP A 266 -3.99 -0.23 -13.93
N PHE A 267 -5.26 -0.18 -13.58
CA PHE A 267 -5.86 -1.02 -12.56
C PHE A 267 -5.75 -2.52 -12.91
N ILE A 268 -6.10 -2.89 -14.13
CA ILE A 268 -6.01 -4.28 -14.59
C ILE A 268 -4.56 -4.78 -14.51
N TYR A 269 -3.60 -4.00 -15.00
CA TYR A 269 -2.19 -4.37 -14.98
C TYR A 269 -1.66 -4.52 -13.56
N GLN A 270 -1.98 -3.57 -12.67
CA GLN A 270 -1.55 -3.58 -11.27
C GLN A 270 -2.01 -4.83 -10.51
N TRP A 271 -3.25 -5.26 -10.72
CA TRP A 271 -3.81 -6.39 -10.00
C TRP A 271 -3.44 -7.73 -10.65
N GLU A 272 -3.35 -7.76 -11.98
CA GLU A 272 -2.90 -8.94 -12.73
C GLU A 272 -1.44 -9.28 -12.48
N ALA A 273 -0.60 -8.28 -12.23
CA ALA A 273 0.83 -8.45 -11.93
C ALA A 273 1.14 -9.41 -10.77
N SER A 274 0.14 -9.70 -9.93
CA SER A 274 0.27 -10.67 -8.84
C SER A 274 -0.01 -12.12 -9.24
N HIS A 275 -0.43 -12.38 -10.48
CA HIS A 275 -0.92 -13.70 -10.89
C HIS A 275 0.10 -14.84 -10.68
N ASP A 276 1.36 -14.57 -10.96
CA ASP A 276 2.46 -15.53 -10.85
C ASP A 276 3.31 -15.36 -9.59
N TYR A 277 2.85 -14.52 -8.65
CA TYR A 277 3.55 -14.32 -7.38
C TYR A 277 3.69 -15.64 -6.62
N ASN A 278 4.92 -16.06 -6.36
CA ASN A 278 5.24 -17.20 -5.52
C ASN A 278 6.67 -17.09 -4.95
N PRO A 279 6.88 -16.50 -3.77
CA PRO A 279 8.20 -16.42 -3.14
C PRO A 279 8.61 -17.72 -2.44
N SER A 280 7.69 -18.67 -2.27
CA SER A 280 7.92 -19.87 -1.44
C SER A 280 9.17 -20.68 -1.83
N PRO A 281 9.59 -20.81 -3.11
CA PRO A 281 10.81 -21.54 -3.45
C PRO A 281 12.12 -20.93 -2.88
N ARG A 282 12.07 -19.67 -2.44
CA ARG A 282 13.24 -18.90 -1.98
C ARG A 282 13.24 -18.54 -0.50
N LEU A 283 12.26 -19.00 0.29
CA LEU A 283 12.16 -18.65 1.71
C LEU A 283 13.40 -19.06 2.52
N ASP A 284 13.98 -20.22 2.21
CA ASP A 284 15.18 -20.73 2.88
C ASP A 284 16.44 -19.88 2.60
N LYS A 285 16.41 -19.04 1.57
CA LYS A 285 17.50 -18.13 1.19
C LYS A 285 17.48 -16.82 1.97
N ILE A 286 16.41 -16.51 2.68
CA ILE A 286 16.29 -15.26 3.45
C ILE A 286 17.27 -15.28 4.62
N GLU A 287 18.27 -14.39 4.58
CA GLU A 287 19.29 -14.24 5.62
C GLU A 287 18.97 -13.12 6.62
N ALA A 288 18.24 -12.10 6.16
CA ALA A 288 17.85 -10.96 6.96
C ALA A 288 16.98 -11.36 8.15
N LYS A 289 17.03 -10.59 9.23
CA LYS A 289 16.08 -10.74 10.32
C LYS A 289 14.69 -10.30 9.84
N LEU A 290 13.68 -11.17 9.99
CA LEU A 290 12.36 -10.95 9.40
C LEU A 290 11.27 -10.91 10.46
N LEU A 291 10.42 -9.89 10.39
CA LEU A 291 9.19 -9.76 11.15
C LEU A 291 8.00 -9.65 10.17
N ALA A 292 7.28 -10.74 9.96
CA ALA A 292 6.02 -10.71 9.23
C ALA A 292 4.91 -10.14 10.12
N ILE A 293 4.09 -9.22 9.59
CA ILE A 293 3.00 -8.59 10.35
C ILE A 293 1.70 -8.76 9.59
N ASN A 294 0.73 -9.43 10.18
CA ASN A 294 -0.62 -9.57 9.64
C ASN A 294 -1.67 -9.27 10.72
N ALA A 295 -2.89 -8.94 10.31
CA ALA A 295 -4.03 -8.86 11.22
C ALA A 295 -4.80 -10.20 11.26
N ALA A 296 -5.33 -10.55 12.42
CA ALA A 296 -6.06 -11.79 12.61
C ALA A 296 -7.40 -11.83 11.85
N ASP A 297 -7.93 -10.65 11.49
CA ASP A 297 -9.15 -10.44 10.72
C ASP A 297 -8.89 -10.09 9.24
N ASP A 298 -7.66 -10.34 8.73
CA ASP A 298 -7.33 -10.08 7.32
C ASP A 298 -7.94 -11.13 6.40
N GLU A 299 -8.98 -10.77 5.68
CA GLU A 299 -9.72 -11.66 4.79
C GLU A 299 -8.93 -12.08 3.53
N ARG A 300 -7.86 -11.32 3.18
CA ARG A 300 -6.96 -11.66 2.06
C ARG A 300 -5.87 -12.64 2.47
N ASN A 301 -5.45 -12.59 3.73
CA ASN A 301 -4.39 -13.40 4.30
C ASN A 301 -4.87 -14.11 5.57
N PRO A 302 -5.95 -14.92 5.49
CA PRO A 302 -6.61 -15.48 6.65
C PRO A 302 -5.70 -16.43 7.43
N PRO A 303 -5.44 -16.18 8.72
CA PRO A 303 -4.52 -16.97 9.53
C PRO A 303 -5.00 -18.41 9.78
N GLU A 304 -6.31 -18.63 9.79
CA GLU A 304 -6.91 -19.96 9.99
C GLU A 304 -6.50 -21.01 8.93
N THR A 305 -5.94 -20.58 7.80
CA THR A 305 -5.40 -21.48 6.77
C THR A 305 -4.09 -22.14 7.19
N GLY A 306 -3.40 -21.59 8.20
CA GLY A 306 -2.08 -22.06 8.65
C GLY A 306 -0.95 -21.90 7.62
N VAL A 307 -1.23 -21.30 6.46
CA VAL A 307 -0.28 -21.20 5.33
C VAL A 307 0.92 -20.34 5.72
N THR A 308 0.69 -19.21 6.38
CA THR A 308 1.78 -18.32 6.83
C THR A 308 2.64 -18.98 7.89
N ASP A 309 2.02 -19.66 8.88
CA ASP A 309 2.75 -20.38 9.93
C ASP A 309 3.64 -21.49 9.37
N ALA A 310 3.12 -22.23 8.39
CA ALA A 310 3.88 -23.29 7.73
C ALA A 310 5.09 -22.71 6.96
N ALA A 311 4.90 -21.62 6.25
CA ALA A 311 5.96 -20.96 5.48
C ALA A 311 7.02 -20.32 6.40
N MET A 312 6.61 -19.72 7.52
CA MET A 312 7.53 -19.11 8.49
C MET A 312 8.53 -20.12 9.10
N LYS A 313 8.17 -21.39 9.21
CA LYS A 313 9.12 -22.45 9.65
C LYS A 313 10.33 -22.59 8.75
N ARG A 314 10.27 -22.12 7.51
CA ARG A 314 11.36 -22.14 6.53
C ARG A 314 12.23 -20.89 6.57
N VAL A 315 11.81 -19.84 7.29
CA VAL A 315 12.57 -18.58 7.41
C VAL A 315 13.40 -18.62 8.68
N LYS A 316 14.70 -18.83 8.57
CA LYS A 316 15.62 -19.09 9.69
C LYS A 316 15.56 -18.06 10.82
N ASN A 317 15.47 -16.78 10.46
CA ASN A 317 15.45 -15.65 11.40
C ASN A 317 14.10 -14.92 11.38
N GLY A 318 13.01 -15.65 11.11
CA GLY A 318 11.67 -15.12 10.93
C GLY A 318 10.82 -15.18 12.19
N GLN A 319 10.03 -14.15 12.41
CA GLN A 319 8.97 -14.07 13.42
C GLN A 319 7.68 -13.60 12.77
N LEU A 320 6.54 -14.11 13.25
CA LEU A 320 5.21 -13.63 12.87
C LEU A 320 4.60 -12.87 14.04
N PHE A 321 4.19 -11.64 13.78
CA PHE A 321 3.36 -10.87 14.69
C PHE A 321 1.94 -10.77 14.09
N LEU A 322 0.98 -11.41 14.76
CA LEU A 322 -0.42 -11.38 14.38
C LEU A 322 -1.14 -10.37 15.27
N ILE A 323 -1.59 -9.24 14.69
CA ILE A 323 -2.37 -8.22 15.38
C ILE A 323 -3.75 -8.82 15.71
N PRO A 324 -4.15 -8.90 17.00
CA PRO A 324 -5.44 -9.46 17.38
C PRO A 324 -6.61 -8.71 16.74
N ALA A 325 -7.63 -9.43 16.29
CA ALA A 325 -8.86 -8.82 15.78
C ALA A 325 -9.58 -8.03 16.88
N SER A 326 -10.06 -6.84 16.53
CA SER A 326 -10.79 -5.94 17.43
C SER A 326 -11.75 -5.05 16.67
N THR A 327 -12.52 -4.22 17.36
CA THR A 327 -13.36 -3.19 16.73
C THR A 327 -12.56 -2.04 16.11
N GLU A 328 -11.28 -1.94 16.44
CA GLU A 328 -10.35 -0.92 15.90
C GLU A 328 -9.60 -1.43 14.67
N THR A 329 -9.45 -2.75 14.51
CA THR A 329 -8.84 -3.34 13.33
C THR A 329 -9.76 -3.22 12.11
N ARG A 330 -9.18 -3.26 10.92
CA ARG A 330 -9.86 -3.06 9.63
C ARG A 330 -9.47 -4.17 8.64
N GLY A 331 -9.36 -5.41 9.13
CA GLY A 331 -8.96 -6.54 8.29
C GLY A 331 -7.65 -6.26 7.57
N HIS A 332 -7.63 -6.44 6.26
CA HIS A 332 -6.46 -6.18 5.42
C HIS A 332 -5.87 -4.75 5.54
N LEU A 333 -6.67 -3.77 5.92
CA LEU A 333 -6.24 -2.37 6.02
C LEU A 333 -5.58 -2.05 7.37
N THR A 334 -5.60 -2.94 8.35
CA THR A 334 -5.06 -2.73 9.71
C THR A 334 -3.59 -2.32 9.70
N THR A 335 -2.78 -2.96 8.87
CA THR A 335 -1.34 -2.69 8.77
C THR A 335 -0.97 -1.33 8.17
N GLY A 336 -1.94 -0.61 7.63
CA GLY A 336 -1.81 0.80 7.25
C GLY A 336 -1.70 1.76 8.45
N ASN A 337 -2.02 1.28 9.66
CA ASN A 337 -1.86 2.02 10.91
C ASN A 337 -0.70 1.43 11.73
N ALA A 338 0.43 2.14 11.74
CA ALA A 338 1.65 1.68 12.39
C ALA A 338 1.57 1.70 13.93
N ALA A 339 0.59 2.37 14.52
CA ALA A 339 0.36 2.34 15.96
C ALA A 339 0.19 0.91 16.51
N PHE A 340 -0.34 -0.01 15.68
CA PHE A 340 -0.53 -1.41 16.08
C PHE A 340 0.78 -2.21 16.20
N TYR A 341 1.88 -1.76 15.57
CA TYR A 341 3.11 -2.57 15.49
C TYR A 341 4.43 -1.78 15.59
N LYS A 342 4.40 -0.46 15.76
CA LYS A 342 5.63 0.35 15.82
C LYS A 342 6.61 -0.11 16.91
N LYS A 343 6.11 -0.68 18.02
CA LYS A 343 6.95 -1.25 19.08
C LYS A 343 7.72 -2.46 18.58
N GLN A 344 7.06 -3.40 17.92
CA GLN A 344 7.68 -4.61 17.35
C GLN A 344 8.69 -4.25 16.26
N LEU A 345 8.40 -3.24 15.44
CA LEU A 345 9.35 -2.71 14.46
C LEU A 345 10.61 -2.15 15.15
N GLN A 346 10.45 -1.41 16.22
CA GLN A 346 11.56 -0.87 16.99
C GLN A 346 12.43 -1.99 17.59
N GLU A 347 11.83 -3.00 18.18
CA GLU A 347 12.51 -4.19 18.72
C GLU A 347 13.28 -4.97 17.62
N LEU A 348 12.68 -5.12 16.43
CA LEU A 348 13.36 -5.71 15.28
C LEU A 348 14.63 -4.93 14.93
N LEU A 349 14.53 -3.61 14.77
CA LEU A 349 15.65 -2.74 14.40
C LEU A 349 16.77 -2.72 15.43
N GLN A 350 16.44 -2.83 16.72
CA GLN A 350 17.44 -2.92 17.80
C GLN A 350 18.21 -4.23 17.80
N THR A 351 17.61 -5.30 17.31
CA THR A 351 18.14 -6.66 17.38
C THR A 351 18.59 -7.23 16.04
N ALA A 352 18.25 -6.57 14.92
CA ALA A 352 18.75 -6.94 13.60
C ALA A 352 20.24 -6.59 13.49
N PRO A 353 21.06 -7.47 12.87
CA PRO A 353 22.48 -7.19 12.66
C PRO A 353 22.62 -5.92 11.82
N GLN A 354 23.68 -5.14 12.07
CA GLN A 354 24.09 -4.06 11.19
C GLN A 354 25.27 -4.56 10.37
N ARG A 355 24.99 -4.95 9.13
CA ARG A 355 26.01 -5.36 8.19
C ARG A 355 26.62 -4.10 7.57
N THR A 356 27.89 -3.87 7.82
CA THR A 356 28.67 -2.87 7.09
C THR A 356 29.23 -3.53 5.83
N MET A 357 28.94 -2.95 4.65
CA MET A 357 29.68 -3.31 3.45
C MET A 357 30.96 -2.50 3.33
#